data_c40ff3d46c3543adff5fc669ff15d5fe
#
_entry.id   c40ff3d46c3543adff5fc669ff15d5fe
#
_cell.length_a   1.000
_cell.length_b   1.000
_cell.length_c   1.000
_cell.angle_alpha   90.00
_cell.angle_beta   90.00
_cell.angle_gamma   90.00
#
_symmetry.space_group_name_H-M   'P 1'
#
loop_
_entity.id
_entity.type
_entity.pdbx_description
1 polymer ?
#
loop_
_entity_poly.entity_id
_entity_poly.type
_entity_poly.pdbx_seq_one_letter_code
_entity_poly.pdbx_strand_id
1 'polypeptide(L)'
;MSGLHFEAVDDATLEEWRHVHNVIIPADPLSLEDVRERQQRFHLELGYAGDVLAGCSTVRPPTDDAGTATVIVRVLPEHRRQGIGGEFFQRELEHARAMGGKVIETVVLESNQDGLRFALSHGFVEIERYVLPGHAVPFIDLRLT
;
A
#
# COMPACT_ATOMS: atom_id res chain seq x y z
N MET A 1 -20.16 -6.94 12.01
CA MET A 1 -19.40 -5.69 11.79
C MET A 1 -17.94 -5.95 12.09
N SER A 2 -17.08 -5.47 11.21
CA SER A 2 -15.64 -5.71 11.35
C SER A 2 -14.98 -4.87 12.43
N GLY A 3 -15.58 -3.74 12.86
CA GLY A 3 -14.94 -2.76 13.73
C GLY A 3 -13.82 -1.98 13.05
N LEU A 4 -13.67 -2.14 11.74
CA LEU A 4 -12.67 -1.45 10.95
C LEU A 4 -13.23 -0.14 10.40
N HIS A 5 -12.39 0.89 10.36
CA HIS A 5 -12.73 2.09 9.62
C HIS A 5 -11.48 2.64 8.94
N PHE A 6 -11.69 3.44 7.89
CA PHE A 6 -10.62 3.93 7.04
C PHE A 6 -10.78 5.44 6.86
N GLU A 7 -9.66 6.15 6.88
CA GLU A 7 -9.65 7.61 6.76
C GLU A 7 -8.58 8.05 5.77
N ALA A 8 -8.92 9.03 4.94
CA ALA A 8 -7.92 9.67 4.09
C ALA A 8 -6.90 10.41 4.97
N VAL A 9 -5.64 10.34 4.59
CA VAL A 9 -4.56 11.02 5.32
C VAL A 9 -4.70 12.53 5.12
N ASP A 10 -4.59 13.27 6.23
CA ASP A 10 -4.54 14.74 6.23
C ASP A 10 -3.24 15.21 6.90
N ASP A 11 -3.06 16.52 7.04
CA ASP A 11 -1.83 17.07 7.62
C ASP A 11 -1.62 16.61 9.07
N ALA A 12 -2.68 16.31 9.81
CA ALA A 12 -2.60 15.86 11.19
C ALA A 12 -2.23 14.38 11.31
N THR A 13 -2.38 13.60 10.24
CA THR A 13 -2.18 12.14 10.28
C THR A 13 -1.01 11.65 9.42
N LEU A 14 -0.20 12.55 8.86
CA LEU A 14 0.98 12.18 8.08
C LEU A 14 1.93 11.28 8.85
N GLU A 15 2.16 11.58 10.13
CA GLU A 15 3.09 10.80 10.97
C GLU A 15 2.58 9.39 11.22
N GLU A 16 1.27 9.20 11.35
CA GLU A 16 0.68 7.86 11.51
C GLU A 16 0.96 7.00 10.28
N TRP A 17 0.76 7.57 9.10
CA TRP A 17 1.04 6.88 7.85
C TRP A 17 2.53 6.54 7.73
N ARG A 18 3.39 7.51 8.03
CA ARG A 18 4.84 7.34 8.03
C ARG A 18 5.27 6.22 8.98
N HIS A 19 4.68 6.18 10.19
CA HIS A 19 4.99 5.16 11.19
C HIS A 19 4.73 3.75 10.63
N VAL A 20 3.54 3.53 10.08
CA VAL A 20 3.19 2.21 9.52
C VAL A 20 4.15 1.82 8.40
N HIS A 21 4.41 2.74 7.48
CA HIS A 21 5.32 2.50 6.37
C HIS A 21 6.72 2.09 6.87
N ASN A 22 7.28 2.87 7.77
CA ASN A 22 8.67 2.66 8.21
C ASN A 22 8.84 1.43 9.09
N VAL A 23 7.80 1.02 9.83
CA VAL A 23 7.82 -0.24 10.59
C VAL A 23 7.88 -1.43 9.64
N ILE A 24 7.11 -1.39 8.56
CA ILE A 24 6.98 -2.51 7.63
C ILE A 24 8.11 -2.52 6.60
N ILE A 25 8.56 -1.35 6.19
CA ILE A 25 9.58 -1.19 5.14
C ILE A 25 10.79 -0.41 5.72
N PRO A 26 11.51 -0.96 6.69
CA PRO A 26 12.66 -0.25 7.26
C PRO A 26 13.83 -0.09 6.29
N ALA A 27 13.84 -0.88 5.20
CA ALA A 27 14.86 -0.77 4.16
C ALA A 27 14.67 0.45 3.25
N ASP A 28 13.51 1.09 3.31
CA ASP A 28 13.21 2.27 2.50
C ASP A 28 12.43 3.29 3.36
N PRO A 29 13.08 3.84 4.40
CA PRO A 29 12.40 4.73 5.32
C PRO A 29 12.05 6.06 4.67
N LEU A 30 10.91 6.62 5.04
CA LEU A 30 10.43 7.90 4.55
C LEU A 30 10.49 8.95 5.65
N SER A 31 10.81 10.19 5.27
CA SER A 31 10.68 11.36 6.13
C SER A 31 9.23 11.84 6.10
N LEU A 32 8.90 12.74 7.02
CA LEU A 32 7.57 13.37 7.03
C LEU A 32 7.33 14.16 5.74
N GLU A 33 8.37 14.82 5.24
CA GLU A 33 8.30 15.56 3.99
C GLU A 33 8.04 14.66 2.79
N ASP A 34 8.66 13.47 2.77
CA ASP A 34 8.43 12.47 1.73
C ASP A 34 6.97 12.04 1.71
N VAL A 35 6.36 11.83 2.88
CA VAL A 35 4.95 11.45 2.99
C VAL A 35 4.04 12.58 2.51
N ARG A 36 4.37 13.82 2.87
CA ARG A 36 3.60 14.98 2.44
C ARG A 36 3.62 15.11 0.91
N GLU A 37 4.75 14.85 0.28
CA GLU A 37 4.87 14.85 -1.17
C GLU A 37 4.01 13.75 -1.80
N ARG A 38 4.04 12.54 -1.22
CA ARG A 38 3.22 11.43 -1.70
C ARG A 38 1.72 11.72 -1.58
N GLN A 39 1.32 12.37 -0.50
CA GLN A 39 -0.08 12.76 -0.30
C GLN A 39 -0.58 13.67 -1.42
N GLN A 40 0.28 14.51 -1.99
CA GLN A 40 -0.08 15.41 -3.08
C GLN A 40 -0.25 14.68 -4.41
N ARG A 41 0.42 13.54 -4.59
CA ARG A 41 0.43 12.79 -5.84
C ARG A 41 -0.48 11.56 -5.83
N PHE A 42 -0.66 10.97 -4.66
CA PHE A 42 -1.36 9.70 -4.50
C PHE A 42 -2.46 9.81 -3.47
N HIS A 43 -3.39 8.87 -3.52
CA HIS A 43 -4.42 8.73 -2.49
C HIS A 43 -3.85 7.86 -1.36
N LEU A 44 -3.68 8.44 -0.18
CA LEU A 44 -3.17 7.75 1.01
C LEU A 44 -4.28 7.62 2.03
N GLU A 45 -4.40 6.43 2.62
CA GLU A 45 -5.37 6.17 3.68
C GLU A 45 -4.74 5.48 4.88
N LEU A 46 -5.44 5.59 6.01
CA LEU A 46 -5.13 4.88 7.25
C LEU A 46 -6.27 3.92 7.56
N GLY A 47 -5.94 2.77 8.10
CA GLY A 47 -6.92 1.80 8.56
C GLY A 47 -6.82 1.63 10.07
N TYR A 48 -7.96 1.59 10.74
CA TYR A 48 -8.04 1.45 12.19
C TYR A 48 -8.90 0.24 12.55
N ALA A 49 -8.46 -0.49 13.58
CA ALA A 49 -9.26 -1.51 14.23
C ALA A 49 -9.79 -0.88 15.54
N GLY A 50 -11.07 -0.48 15.53
CA GLY A 50 -11.57 0.40 16.57
C GLY A 50 -10.82 1.73 16.56
N ASP A 51 -10.22 2.11 17.67
CA ASP A 51 -9.44 3.34 17.78
C ASP A 51 -7.94 3.12 17.59
N VAL A 52 -7.52 1.89 17.22
CA VAL A 52 -6.11 1.53 17.15
C VAL A 52 -5.65 1.51 15.69
N LEU A 53 -4.58 2.25 15.43
CA LEU A 53 -3.96 2.28 14.09
C LEU A 53 -3.48 0.88 13.72
N ALA A 54 -3.93 0.38 12.57
CA ALA A 54 -3.66 -1.00 12.13
C ALA A 54 -2.92 -1.07 10.79
N GLY A 55 -3.08 -0.08 9.92
CA GLY A 55 -2.47 -0.16 8.60
C GLY A 55 -2.51 1.14 7.83
N CYS A 56 -1.90 1.12 6.64
CA CYS A 56 -1.92 2.24 5.71
C CYS A 56 -2.00 1.75 4.27
N SER A 57 -2.36 2.66 3.38
CA SER A 57 -2.47 2.34 1.96
C SER A 57 -1.97 3.47 1.07
N THR A 58 -1.66 3.09 -0.17
CA THR A 58 -1.36 4.03 -1.26
C THR A 58 -2.11 3.56 -2.50
N VAL A 59 -2.82 4.48 -3.15
CA VAL A 59 -3.35 4.26 -4.49
C VAL A 59 -2.72 5.29 -5.42
N ARG A 60 -1.97 4.82 -6.41
CA ARG A 60 -1.40 5.68 -7.44
C ARG A 60 -2.33 5.69 -8.62
N PRO A 61 -2.86 6.89 -9.01
CA PRO A 61 -3.78 6.97 -10.15
C PRO A 61 -3.10 6.57 -11.45
N PRO A 62 -3.88 6.13 -12.45
CA PRO A 62 -3.30 5.82 -13.76
C PRO A 62 -2.67 7.05 -14.41
N THR A 63 -1.48 6.86 -14.98
CA THR A 63 -0.77 7.91 -15.72
C THR A 63 -0.36 7.45 -17.12
N ASP A 64 -0.67 6.20 -17.46
CA ASP A 64 -0.35 5.62 -18.77
C ASP A 64 -1.62 5.35 -19.58
N ASP A 65 -1.44 5.03 -20.86
CA ASP A 65 -2.55 4.76 -21.77
C ASP A 65 -3.27 3.45 -21.44
N ALA A 66 -2.59 2.52 -20.77
CA ALA A 66 -3.18 1.24 -20.37
C ALA A 66 -4.13 1.38 -19.19
N GLY A 67 -4.07 2.49 -18.47
CA GLY A 67 -4.88 2.70 -17.28
C GLY A 67 -4.36 1.92 -16.08
N THR A 68 -3.03 1.88 -15.88
CA THR A 68 -2.41 1.13 -14.80
C THR A 68 -2.45 1.94 -13.51
N ALA A 69 -3.17 1.44 -12.50
CA ALA A 69 -3.17 1.99 -11.15
C ALA A 69 -2.38 1.07 -10.22
N THR A 70 -1.72 1.65 -9.22
CA THR A 70 -0.98 0.87 -8.22
C THR A 70 -1.71 0.92 -6.90
N VAL A 71 -1.94 -0.24 -6.30
CA VAL A 71 -2.60 -0.38 -5.00
C VAL A 71 -1.64 -1.06 -4.03
N ILE A 72 -1.33 -0.39 -2.92
CA ILE A 72 -0.43 -0.92 -1.89
C ILE A 72 -1.16 -0.84 -0.55
N VAL A 73 -1.29 -1.99 0.12
CA VAL A 73 -1.89 -2.09 1.45
C VAL A 73 -0.87 -2.70 2.40
N ARG A 74 -0.69 -2.06 3.56
CA ARG A 74 0.23 -2.54 4.59
C ARG A 74 -0.49 -2.62 5.92
N VAL A 75 -0.36 -3.75 6.61
CA VAL A 75 -0.96 -3.98 7.93
C VAL A 75 0.16 -4.23 8.93
N LEU A 76 0.09 -3.55 10.07
CA LEU A 76 1.07 -3.74 11.15
C LEU A 76 1.07 -5.20 11.62
N PRO A 77 2.25 -5.74 12.00
CA PRO A 77 2.35 -7.16 12.37
C PRO A 77 1.36 -7.62 13.44
N GLU A 78 1.11 -6.78 14.46
CA GLU A 78 0.21 -7.11 15.56
C GLU A 78 -1.26 -7.17 15.15
N HIS A 79 -1.60 -6.70 13.95
CA HIS A 79 -2.97 -6.69 13.44
C HIS A 79 -3.20 -7.65 12.27
N ARG A 80 -2.20 -8.47 11.94
CA ARG A 80 -2.31 -9.42 10.84
C ARG A 80 -3.19 -10.61 11.23
N ARG A 81 -3.66 -11.35 10.21
CA ARG A 81 -4.53 -12.54 10.34
C ARG A 81 -5.88 -12.25 10.96
N GLN A 82 -6.37 -11.01 10.82
CA GLN A 82 -7.68 -10.59 11.30
C GLN A 82 -8.60 -10.13 10.17
N GLY A 83 -8.19 -10.35 8.92
CA GLY A 83 -8.98 -9.95 7.75
C GLY A 83 -8.87 -8.48 7.37
N ILE A 84 -8.06 -7.69 8.09
CA ILE A 84 -7.92 -6.25 7.84
C ILE A 84 -7.33 -5.99 6.46
N GLY A 85 -6.26 -6.70 6.10
CA GLY A 85 -5.60 -6.52 4.81
C GLY A 85 -6.53 -6.78 3.64
N GLY A 86 -7.34 -7.83 3.72
CA GLY A 86 -8.30 -8.18 2.67
C GLY A 86 -9.38 -7.12 2.50
N GLU A 87 -9.96 -6.65 3.61
CA GLU A 87 -11.00 -5.62 3.57
C GLU A 87 -10.42 -4.28 3.07
N PHE A 88 -9.24 -3.91 3.55
CA PHE A 88 -8.55 -2.71 3.12
C PHE A 88 -8.22 -2.77 1.62
N PHE A 89 -7.73 -3.92 1.16
CA PHE A 89 -7.41 -4.12 -0.25
C PHE A 89 -8.65 -3.97 -1.14
N GLN A 90 -9.78 -4.57 -0.75
CA GLN A 90 -11.02 -4.45 -1.54
C GLN A 90 -11.48 -2.99 -1.64
N ARG A 91 -11.37 -2.25 -0.54
CA ARG A 91 -11.69 -0.82 -0.53
C ARG A 91 -10.79 -0.04 -1.50
N GLU A 92 -9.49 -0.28 -1.45
CA GLU A 92 -8.53 0.45 -2.29
C GLU A 92 -8.63 0.04 -3.76
N LEU A 93 -8.99 -1.21 -4.02
CA LEU A 93 -9.25 -1.68 -5.38
C LEU A 93 -10.43 -0.92 -6.00
N GLU A 94 -11.49 -0.69 -5.22
CA GLU A 94 -12.62 0.11 -5.68
C GLU A 94 -12.21 1.55 -5.96
N HIS A 95 -11.37 2.16 -5.11
CA HIS A 95 -10.83 3.49 -5.34
C HIS A 95 -10.03 3.55 -6.65
N ALA A 96 -9.15 2.56 -6.86
CA ALA A 96 -8.33 2.52 -8.06
C ALA A 96 -9.20 2.43 -9.32
N ARG A 97 -10.22 1.61 -9.29
CA ARG A 97 -11.15 1.46 -10.42
C ARG A 97 -11.95 2.74 -10.66
N ALA A 98 -12.38 3.41 -9.59
CA ALA A 98 -13.09 4.69 -9.69
C ALA A 98 -12.21 5.80 -10.28
N MET A 99 -10.90 5.71 -10.11
CA MET A 99 -9.93 6.63 -10.71
C MET A 99 -9.62 6.32 -12.18
N GLY A 100 -10.25 5.30 -12.75
CA GLY A 100 -10.00 4.87 -14.13
C GLY A 100 -8.99 3.73 -14.27
N GLY A 101 -8.62 3.08 -13.16
CA GLY A 101 -7.70 1.94 -13.18
C GLY A 101 -8.31 0.74 -13.88
N LYS A 102 -7.73 0.35 -15.01
CA LYS A 102 -8.12 -0.84 -15.78
C LYS A 102 -7.16 -2.00 -15.53
N VAL A 103 -5.90 -1.67 -15.29
CA VAL A 103 -4.85 -2.61 -14.93
C VAL A 103 -4.44 -2.27 -13.49
N ILE A 104 -4.42 -3.27 -12.62
CA ILE A 104 -4.08 -3.08 -11.21
C ILE A 104 -2.72 -3.74 -10.94
N GLU A 105 -1.80 -2.96 -10.42
CA GLU A 105 -0.48 -3.45 -10.01
C GLU A 105 -0.22 -3.12 -8.55
N THR A 106 0.75 -3.80 -7.97
CA THR A 106 1.30 -3.48 -6.66
C THR A 106 2.81 -3.60 -6.72
N VAL A 107 3.48 -3.08 -5.71
CA VAL A 107 4.93 -3.20 -5.59
C VAL A 107 5.27 -3.65 -4.18
N VAL A 108 6.18 -4.62 -4.08
CA VAL A 108 6.61 -5.19 -2.80
C VAL A 108 8.13 -5.26 -2.79
N LEU A 109 8.75 -4.88 -1.67
CA LEU A 109 10.18 -5.13 -1.47
C LEU A 109 10.41 -6.62 -1.25
N GLU A 110 11.45 -7.18 -1.86
CA GLU A 110 11.79 -8.59 -1.72
C GLU A 110 11.95 -9.01 -0.25
N SER A 111 12.45 -8.10 0.59
CA SER A 111 12.60 -8.35 2.02
C SER A 111 11.27 -8.43 2.78
N ASN A 112 10.19 -7.92 2.19
CA ASN A 112 8.85 -7.97 2.80
C ASN A 112 8.12 -9.24 2.35
N GLN A 113 8.49 -10.37 2.93
CA GLN A 113 7.94 -11.68 2.55
C GLN A 113 6.46 -11.81 2.85
N ASP A 114 5.97 -11.20 3.93
CA ASP A 114 4.54 -11.20 4.26
C ASP A 114 3.72 -10.44 3.21
N GLY A 115 4.24 -9.30 2.76
CA GLY A 115 3.59 -8.52 1.70
C GLY A 115 3.56 -9.28 0.37
N LEU A 116 4.64 -10.00 0.06
CA LEU A 116 4.69 -10.81 -1.15
C LEU A 116 3.67 -11.94 -1.10
N ARG A 117 3.60 -12.67 0.02
CA ARG A 117 2.59 -13.73 0.20
C ARG A 117 1.17 -13.19 0.09
N PHE A 118 0.91 -12.02 0.69
CA PHE A 118 -0.41 -11.38 0.59
C PHE A 118 -0.77 -11.10 -0.87
N ALA A 119 0.13 -10.48 -1.63
CA ALA A 119 -0.11 -10.17 -3.03
C ALA A 119 -0.39 -11.44 -3.85
N LEU A 120 0.45 -12.46 -3.70
CA LEU A 120 0.26 -13.73 -4.43
C LEU A 120 -1.06 -14.39 -4.07
N SER A 121 -1.46 -14.37 -2.78
CA SER A 121 -2.72 -14.96 -2.33
C SER A 121 -3.95 -14.21 -2.84
N HIS A 122 -3.79 -12.96 -3.25
CA HIS A 122 -4.89 -12.13 -3.79
C HIS A 122 -4.92 -12.10 -5.32
N GLY A 123 -4.16 -12.97 -5.98
CA GLY A 123 -4.23 -13.12 -7.43
C GLY A 123 -3.24 -12.28 -8.22
N PHE A 124 -2.29 -11.62 -7.54
CA PHE A 124 -1.22 -10.92 -8.23
C PHE A 124 -0.17 -11.91 -8.74
N VAL A 125 0.41 -11.58 -9.90
CA VAL A 125 1.49 -12.35 -10.52
C VAL A 125 2.69 -11.43 -10.69
N GLU A 126 3.87 -11.94 -10.40
CA GLU A 126 5.10 -11.17 -10.57
C GLU A 126 5.35 -10.86 -12.04
N ILE A 127 5.69 -9.60 -12.35
CA ILE A 127 6.02 -9.17 -13.71
C ILE A 127 7.45 -8.69 -13.84
N GLU A 128 8.06 -8.12 -12.79
CA GLU A 128 9.41 -7.57 -12.88
C GLU A 128 10.06 -7.46 -11.52
N ARG A 129 11.38 -7.64 -11.47
CA ARG A 129 12.20 -7.32 -10.28
C ARG A 129 13.31 -6.38 -10.72
N TYR A 130 13.62 -5.40 -9.88
CA TYR A 130 14.63 -4.41 -10.18
C TYR A 130 15.20 -3.80 -8.91
N VAL A 131 16.45 -3.31 -9.00
CA VAL A 131 17.11 -2.60 -7.90
C VAL A 131 17.22 -1.15 -8.29
N LEU A 132 16.64 -0.26 -7.47
CA LEU A 132 16.73 1.18 -7.71
C LEU A 132 18.09 1.72 -7.27
N PRO A 133 18.59 2.81 -7.91
CA PRO A 133 19.84 3.44 -7.48
C PRO A 133 19.80 3.80 -5.99
N GLY A 134 20.86 3.44 -5.28
CA GLY A 134 20.96 3.68 -3.84
C GLY A 134 20.28 2.65 -2.96
N HIS A 135 19.61 1.64 -3.54
CA HIS A 135 18.96 0.56 -2.81
C HIS A 135 19.74 -0.74 -2.97
N ALA A 136 19.71 -1.59 -1.94
CA ALA A 136 20.35 -2.91 -1.97
C ALA A 136 19.33 -4.03 -2.16
N VAL A 137 18.06 -3.78 -1.82
CA VAL A 137 16.99 -4.78 -1.88
C VAL A 137 16.16 -4.56 -3.13
N PRO A 138 15.89 -5.62 -3.92
CA PRO A 138 15.03 -5.49 -5.10
C PRO A 138 13.59 -5.13 -4.76
N PHE A 139 12.97 -4.36 -5.66
CA PHE A 139 11.53 -4.15 -5.70
C PHE A 139 10.92 -5.18 -6.65
N ILE A 140 9.72 -5.63 -6.34
CA ILE A 140 8.98 -6.59 -7.14
C ILE A 140 7.67 -5.95 -7.57
N ASP A 141 7.47 -5.82 -8.87
CA ASP A 141 6.19 -5.37 -9.42
C ASP A 141 5.33 -6.60 -9.72
N LEU A 142 4.07 -6.55 -9.30
CA LEU A 142 3.11 -7.63 -9.53
C LEU A 142 1.84 -7.03 -10.14
N ARG A 143 1.15 -7.85 -10.93
CA ARG A 143 -0.09 -7.44 -11.59
C ARG A 143 -1.21 -8.37 -11.22
N LEU A 144 -2.39 -7.80 -10.96
CA LEU A 144 -3.60 -8.55 -10.67
C LEU A 144 -4.15 -9.16 -11.97
N THR A 145 -4.40 -10.45 -11.95
CA THR A 145 -4.93 -11.18 -13.10
C THR A 145 -6.35 -11.69 -12.85
#